data_3fb2f36fb1802a87a89336a18fd7da1c
#
_entry.id   3fb2f36fb1802a87a89336a18fd7da1c
#
_cell.length_a   1.000
_cell.length_b   1.000
_cell.length_c   1.000
_cell.angle_alpha   90.00
_cell.angle_beta   90.00
_cell.angle_gamma   90.00
#
_symmetry.space_group_name_H-M   'P 1'
#
loop_
_entity.id
_entity.type
_entity.pdbx_description
1 polymer ?
#
loop_
_entity_poly.entity_id
_entity_poly.type
_entity_poly.pdbx_seq_one_letter_code
_entity_poly.pdbx_strand_id
1 'polypeptide(L)'
;PSTPFLLNVWASWCGACLQEHELLKKISDSGSIKVIGLNYKDNYSEATRWLLKYGDPYTKKIFDPEANLGLNLGVYGVPETFLIDENGIIVYKHIGPLTAETYGNLLNQLENKKP
;
A
#
# COMPACT_ATOMS: atom_id res chain seq x y z
N PRO A 1 -9.77 -6.33 8.80
CA PRO A 1 -10.64 -5.15 9.01
C PRO A 1 -12.00 -5.34 8.39
N SER A 2 -13.01 -4.70 8.96
CA SER A 2 -14.37 -4.78 8.47
C SER A 2 -14.69 -3.74 7.39
N THR A 3 -13.69 -2.94 7.01
CA THR A 3 -13.83 -1.91 5.97
C THR A 3 -12.78 -2.15 4.88
N PRO A 4 -13.01 -1.65 3.67
CA PRO A 4 -12.00 -1.72 2.62
C PRO A 4 -10.72 -1.01 3.03
N PHE A 5 -9.60 -1.46 2.49
CA PHE A 5 -8.31 -0.84 2.76
C PHE A 5 -7.36 -1.00 1.57
N LEU A 6 -6.36 -0.14 1.53
CA LEU A 6 -5.25 -0.27 0.59
C LEU A 6 -4.12 -1.01 1.28
N LEU A 7 -3.57 -1.99 0.60
CA LEU A 7 -2.32 -2.64 1.02
C LEU A 7 -1.23 -2.17 0.08
N ASN A 8 -0.32 -1.37 0.60
CA ASN A 8 0.77 -0.80 -0.18
C ASN A 8 2.07 -1.53 0.12
N VAL A 9 2.66 -2.11 -0.90
CA VAL A 9 3.92 -2.85 -0.80
C VAL A 9 5.05 -1.88 -1.13
N TRP A 10 5.98 -1.71 -0.20
CA TRP A 10 7.04 -0.71 -0.28
C TRP A 10 8.34 -1.21 0.33
N ALA A 11 9.41 -0.48 0.11
CA ALA A 11 10.70 -0.74 0.74
C ALA A 11 11.51 0.55 0.84
N SER A 12 12.38 0.64 1.82
CA SER A 12 13.24 1.83 1.98
C SER A 12 14.26 1.95 0.84
N TRP A 13 14.61 0.85 0.20
CA TRP A 13 15.56 0.83 -0.93
C TRP A 13 14.88 1.17 -2.27
N CYS A 14 13.60 1.42 -2.27
CA CYS A 14 12.80 1.61 -3.49
C CYS A 14 12.62 3.09 -3.79
N GLY A 15 13.30 3.60 -4.81
CA GLY A 15 13.19 5.01 -5.21
C GLY A 15 11.80 5.37 -5.71
N ALA A 16 11.16 4.46 -6.45
CA ALA A 16 9.82 4.70 -6.97
C ALA A 16 8.77 4.79 -5.87
N CYS A 17 9.01 4.14 -4.72
CA CYS A 17 8.11 4.22 -3.58
C CYS A 17 8.03 5.65 -3.02
N LEU A 18 9.12 6.40 -3.14
CA LEU A 18 9.14 7.78 -2.69
C LEU A 18 8.22 8.66 -3.54
N GLN A 19 8.07 8.33 -4.83
CA GLN A 19 7.21 9.11 -5.74
C GLN A 19 5.75 9.10 -5.32
N GLU A 20 5.27 8.01 -4.72
CA GLU A 20 3.88 7.89 -4.30
C GLU A 20 3.64 8.29 -2.85
N HIS A 21 4.71 8.49 -2.08
CA HIS A 21 4.60 8.57 -0.61
C HIS A 21 3.77 9.76 -0.12
N GLU A 22 3.92 10.91 -0.76
CA GLU A 22 3.12 12.09 -0.40
C GLU A 22 1.63 11.86 -0.65
N LEU A 23 1.28 11.16 -1.74
CA LEU A 23 -0.11 10.80 -2.03
C LEU A 23 -0.66 9.86 -0.97
N LEU A 24 0.12 8.86 -0.56
CA LEU A 24 -0.31 7.92 0.49
C LEU A 24 -0.57 8.65 1.80
N LYS A 25 0.25 9.64 2.12
CA LYS A 25 0.04 10.45 3.32
C LYS A 25 -1.26 11.24 3.24
N LYS A 26 -1.55 11.84 2.08
CA LYS A 26 -2.80 12.57 1.86
C LYS A 26 -4.01 11.65 1.97
N ILE A 27 -3.93 10.45 1.40
CA ILE A 27 -5.01 9.47 1.48
C ILE A 27 -5.26 9.07 2.94
N SER A 28 -4.19 8.78 3.66
CA SER A 28 -4.28 8.41 5.08
C SER A 28 -4.88 9.54 5.92
N ASP A 29 -4.41 10.77 5.70
CA ASP A 29 -4.87 11.93 6.45
C ASP A 29 -6.34 12.25 6.18
N SER A 30 -6.82 11.96 4.98
CA SER A 30 -8.22 12.19 4.62
C SER A 30 -9.18 11.27 5.38
N GLY A 31 -8.69 10.13 5.84
CA GLY A 31 -9.49 9.15 6.58
C GLY A 31 -10.52 8.42 5.74
N SER A 32 -10.54 8.62 4.42
CA SER A 32 -11.54 7.99 3.56
C SER A 32 -11.30 6.50 3.36
N ILE A 33 -10.05 6.06 3.45
CA ILE A 33 -9.70 4.64 3.37
C ILE A 33 -8.42 4.41 4.17
N LYS A 34 -8.35 3.28 4.86
CA LYS A 34 -7.15 2.92 5.62
C LYS A 34 -6.05 2.47 4.69
N VAL A 35 -4.80 2.77 5.07
CA VAL A 35 -3.63 2.33 4.32
C VAL A 35 -2.81 1.43 5.23
N ILE A 36 -2.59 0.20 4.79
CA ILE A 36 -1.76 -0.78 5.48
C ILE A 36 -0.49 -0.97 4.65
N GLY A 37 0.67 -0.94 5.32
CA GLY A 37 1.94 -1.10 4.64
C GLY A 37 2.49 -2.50 4.76
N LEU A 38 2.93 -3.07 3.64
CA LEU A 38 3.69 -4.31 3.61
C LEU A 38 5.12 -3.96 3.20
N ASN A 39 6.03 -4.05 4.16
CA ASN A 39 7.44 -3.74 3.92
C ASN A 39 8.13 -4.98 3.36
N TYR A 40 8.62 -4.88 2.13
CA TYR A 40 9.04 -6.00 1.31
C TYR A 40 10.55 -6.08 1.21
N LYS A 41 11.11 -7.22 1.60
CA LYS A 41 12.57 -7.51 1.48
C LYS A 41 13.43 -6.38 2.01
N ASP A 42 13.15 -5.91 3.20
CA ASP A 42 13.82 -4.74 3.75
C ASP A 42 14.38 -5.06 5.15
N ASN A 43 15.16 -4.13 5.64
CA ASN A 43 15.71 -4.18 6.99
C ASN A 43 14.83 -3.32 7.89
N TYR A 44 14.45 -3.85 9.04
CA TYR A 44 13.53 -3.17 9.95
C TYR A 44 14.05 -1.78 10.36
N SER A 45 15.34 -1.67 10.66
CA SER A 45 15.95 -0.39 11.05
C SER A 45 15.88 0.62 9.92
N GLU A 46 16.20 0.20 8.69
CA GLU A 46 16.17 1.07 7.53
C GLU A 46 14.74 1.50 7.20
N ALA A 47 13.79 0.56 7.26
CA ALA A 47 12.38 0.85 7.03
C ALA A 47 11.86 1.88 8.04
N THR A 48 12.17 1.68 9.32
CA THR A 48 11.74 2.59 10.39
C THR A 48 12.34 3.98 10.21
N ARG A 49 13.63 4.05 9.89
CA ARG A 49 14.32 5.31 9.64
C ARG A 49 13.70 6.05 8.46
N TRP A 50 13.36 5.33 7.41
CA TRP A 50 12.73 5.89 6.21
C TRP A 50 11.38 6.53 6.55
N LEU A 51 10.55 5.83 7.34
CA LEU A 51 9.26 6.36 7.77
C LEU A 51 9.39 7.57 8.69
N LEU A 52 10.41 7.60 9.55
CA LEU A 52 10.68 8.77 10.38
C LEU A 52 11.06 9.98 9.53
N LYS A 53 11.80 9.76 8.45
CA LYS A 53 12.26 10.84 7.57
C LYS A 53 11.13 11.37 6.69
N TYR A 54 10.34 10.51 6.09
CA TYR A 54 9.36 10.89 5.07
C TYR A 54 7.90 10.89 5.57
N GLY A 55 7.65 10.38 6.76
CA GLY A 55 6.32 10.28 7.35
C GLY A 55 5.76 8.87 7.24
N ASP A 56 4.83 8.54 8.13
CA ASP A 56 4.24 7.21 8.24
C ASP A 56 2.75 7.27 7.92
N PRO A 57 2.34 6.89 6.70
CA PRO A 57 0.93 6.92 6.32
C PRO A 57 0.16 5.68 6.76
N TYR A 58 0.86 4.69 7.32
CA TYR A 58 0.28 3.36 7.52
C TYR A 58 -0.41 3.24 8.87
N THR A 59 -1.69 2.83 8.85
CA THR A 59 -2.43 2.50 10.07
C THR A 59 -1.83 1.25 10.74
N LYS A 60 -1.37 0.31 9.93
CA LYS A 60 -0.75 -0.92 10.38
C LYS A 60 0.40 -1.26 9.42
N LYS A 61 1.47 -1.82 9.97
CA LYS A 61 2.64 -2.22 9.17
C LYS A 61 2.92 -3.70 9.37
N ILE A 62 3.22 -4.38 8.26
CA ILE A 62 3.60 -5.78 8.23
C ILE A 62 5.01 -5.84 7.65
N PHE A 63 5.93 -6.52 8.31
CA PHE A 63 7.31 -6.64 7.83
C PHE A 63 7.52 -8.03 7.24
N ASP A 64 8.00 -8.07 6.00
CA ASP A 64 8.13 -9.29 5.21
C ASP A 64 9.56 -9.38 4.67
N PRO A 65 10.57 -9.59 5.56
CA PRO A 65 11.97 -9.50 5.16
C PRO A 65 12.38 -10.57 4.13
N GLU A 66 11.71 -11.71 4.12
CA GLU A 66 12.03 -12.81 3.22
C GLU A 66 11.05 -12.94 2.06
N ALA A 67 10.13 -12.00 1.93
CA ALA A 67 9.15 -11.96 0.84
C ALA A 67 8.17 -13.14 0.83
N ASN A 68 7.94 -13.79 1.98
CA ASN A 68 7.02 -14.92 2.05
C ASN A 68 5.58 -14.49 1.77
N LEU A 69 5.13 -13.41 2.42
CA LEU A 69 3.79 -12.89 2.19
C LEU A 69 3.66 -12.27 0.81
N GLY A 70 4.70 -11.55 0.37
CA GLY A 70 4.73 -10.98 -0.97
C GLY A 70 4.57 -12.03 -2.04
N LEU A 71 5.26 -13.16 -1.90
CA LEU A 71 5.14 -14.28 -2.83
C LEU A 71 3.71 -14.79 -2.90
N ASN A 72 3.07 -14.98 -1.74
CA ASN A 72 1.69 -15.47 -1.67
C ASN A 72 0.70 -14.49 -2.31
N LEU A 73 1.00 -13.20 -2.27
CA LEU A 73 0.15 -12.16 -2.87
C LEU A 73 0.46 -11.92 -4.34
N GLY A 74 1.47 -12.56 -4.88
CA GLY A 74 1.88 -12.36 -6.27
C GLY A 74 2.64 -11.07 -6.49
N VAL A 75 3.37 -10.60 -5.48
CA VAL A 75 4.20 -9.38 -5.61
C VAL A 75 5.44 -9.70 -6.42
N TYR A 76 5.66 -8.93 -7.48
CA TYR A 76 6.84 -9.05 -8.32
C TYR A 76 7.93 -8.04 -7.99
N GLY A 77 7.57 -6.97 -7.31
CA GLY A 77 8.49 -5.89 -6.98
C GLY A 77 7.78 -4.79 -6.22
N VAL A 78 8.39 -3.64 -6.12
CA VAL A 78 7.86 -2.50 -5.39
C VAL A 78 7.91 -1.23 -6.26
N PRO A 79 6.96 -0.30 -6.11
CA PRO A 79 5.78 -0.43 -5.26
C PRO A 79 4.64 -1.17 -5.98
N GLU A 80 3.77 -1.77 -5.21
CA GLU A 80 2.50 -2.33 -5.69
C GLU A 80 1.43 -1.95 -4.66
N THR A 81 0.21 -1.74 -5.13
CA THR A 81 -0.90 -1.38 -4.25
C THR A 81 -2.09 -2.26 -4.56
N PHE A 82 -2.63 -2.90 -3.53
CA PHE A 82 -3.82 -3.73 -3.63
C PHE A 82 -4.99 -3.01 -2.99
N LEU A 83 -6.15 -3.06 -3.65
CA LEU A 83 -7.41 -2.66 -3.02
C LEU A 83 -8.07 -3.94 -2.51
N ILE A 84 -8.32 -3.97 -1.22
CA ILE A 84 -8.92 -5.15 -0.57
C ILE A 84 -10.24 -4.70 0.05
N ASP A 85 -11.31 -5.47 -0.25
CA ASP A 85 -12.64 -5.08 0.24
C ASP A 85 -12.88 -5.53 1.68
N GLU A 86 -14.06 -5.23 2.20
CA GLU A 86 -14.45 -5.54 3.58
C GLU A 86 -14.49 -7.03 3.87
N ASN A 87 -14.53 -7.87 2.84
CA ASN A 87 -14.53 -9.33 2.99
C ASN A 87 -13.13 -9.95 2.84
N GLY A 88 -12.10 -9.09 2.68
CA GLY A 88 -10.73 -9.55 2.51
C GLY A 88 -10.39 -9.99 1.10
N ILE A 89 -11.24 -9.64 0.13
CA ILE A 89 -11.03 -10.01 -1.28
C ILE A 89 -10.22 -8.92 -1.97
N ILE A 90 -9.19 -9.33 -2.73
CA ILE A 90 -8.44 -8.41 -3.57
C ILE A 90 -9.31 -8.01 -4.76
N VAL A 91 -9.70 -6.75 -4.82
CA VAL A 91 -10.57 -6.21 -5.87
C VAL A 91 -9.76 -5.69 -7.04
N TYR A 92 -8.58 -5.15 -6.76
CA TYR A 92 -7.73 -4.55 -7.80
C TYR A 92 -6.28 -4.51 -7.34
N LYS A 93 -5.38 -4.58 -8.31
CA LYS A 93 -3.93 -4.49 -8.08
C LYS A 93 -3.35 -3.46 -9.03
N HIS A 94 -2.60 -2.51 -8.49
CA HIS A 94 -1.87 -1.53 -9.26
C HIS A 94 -0.37 -1.78 -9.12
N ILE A 95 0.33 -1.92 -10.24
CA ILE A 95 1.78 -2.11 -10.28
C ILE A 95 2.42 -0.76 -10.59
N GLY A 96 3.42 -0.39 -9.81
CA GLY A 96 4.12 0.88 -9.95
C GLY A 96 3.60 1.96 -9.01
N PRO A 97 4.20 3.16 -9.07
CA PRO A 97 3.79 4.25 -8.17
C PRO A 97 2.33 4.63 -8.37
N LEU A 98 1.63 4.78 -7.27
CA LEU A 98 0.23 5.21 -7.29
C LEU A 98 0.18 6.70 -7.59
N THR A 99 -0.74 7.11 -8.46
CA THR A 99 -0.99 8.51 -8.79
C THR A 99 -2.42 8.86 -8.39
N ALA A 100 -2.75 10.16 -8.36
CA ALA A 100 -4.11 10.60 -8.06
C ALA A 100 -5.11 9.98 -9.05
N GLU A 101 -4.73 9.87 -10.32
CA GLU A 101 -5.57 9.26 -11.34
C GLU A 101 -5.80 7.77 -11.06
N THR A 102 -4.73 7.01 -10.80
CA THR A 102 -4.85 5.57 -10.53
C THR A 102 -5.58 5.31 -9.23
N TYR A 103 -5.39 6.18 -8.22
CA TYR A 103 -6.16 6.09 -6.99
C TYR A 103 -7.66 6.29 -7.25
N GLY A 104 -8.01 7.28 -8.08
CA GLY A 104 -9.40 7.49 -8.48
C GLY A 104 -9.97 6.26 -9.18
N ASN A 105 -9.19 5.62 -10.04
CA ASN A 105 -9.63 4.40 -10.72
C ASN A 105 -9.84 3.25 -9.74
N LEU A 106 -8.99 3.12 -8.72
CA LEU A 106 -9.17 2.12 -7.67
C LEU A 106 -10.48 2.34 -6.92
N LEU A 107 -10.79 3.58 -6.57
CA LEU A 107 -12.03 3.90 -5.87
C LEU A 107 -13.25 3.59 -6.75
N ASN A 108 -13.16 3.82 -8.05
CA ASN A 108 -14.22 3.48 -8.98
C ASN A 108 -14.48 1.98 -9.03
N GLN A 109 -13.43 1.17 -8.95
CA GLN A 109 -13.58 -0.29 -8.90
C GLN A 109 -14.36 -0.71 -7.65
N LEU A 110 -14.11 -0.05 -6.53
CA LEU A 110 -14.82 -0.33 -5.29
C LEU A 110 -16.30 0.04 -5.40
N GLU A 111 -16.61 1.21 -5.99
CA GLU A 111 -17.99 1.66 -6.21
C GLU A 111 -18.74 0.73 -7.14
N ASN A 112 -18.10 0.29 -8.24
CA ASN A 112 -18.71 -0.58 -9.23
C ASN A 112 -19.04 -1.96 -8.67
N LYS A 113 -18.40 -2.36 -7.59
CA LYS A 113 -18.63 -3.64 -6.92
C LYS A 113 -19.93 -3.64 -6.10
N LYS A 114 -20.39 -2.47 -5.70
CA LYS A 114 -21.60 -2.36 -4.87
C LYS A 114 -22.85 -2.66 -5.71
N PRO A 115 -23.83 -3.38 -5.15
CA PRO A 115 -25.10 -3.67 -5.85
C PRO A 115 -25.90 -2.38 -6.09
#